data_560bade84fe6b8883a319463f301f5de
#
_entry.id   560bade84fe6b8883a319463f301f5de
#
_cell.length_a   1.000
_cell.length_b   1.000
_cell.length_c   1.000
_cell.angle_alpha   90.00
_cell.angle_beta   90.00
_cell.angle_gamma   90.00
#
_symmetry.space_group_name_H-M   'P 1'
#
loop_
_entity.id
_entity.type
_entity.pdbx_description
1 polymer ?
#
loop_
_entity_poly.entity_id
_entity_poly.type
_entity_poly.pdbx_seq_one_letter_code
_entity_poly.pdbx_strand_id
1 'polypeptide(L)'
;DLDYVCITTNSILNTKGELVMGAGVALEAKQRFPELPKVYGSKIKKMGLVGGEYLLLHHNNLIAFQTKINYKDKSPLDLVKKSVTRLKFLATLFDDCIFGLPFPAINNGGLTKDMVIPIIESLPDNVLVFELE
;
A
#
# COMPACT_ATOMS: atom_id res chain seq x y z
N ASP A 1 -18.29 -2.96 -7.70
CA ASP A 1 -17.60 -3.36 -6.48
C ASP A 1 -16.18 -3.80 -6.76
N LEU A 2 -15.34 -3.70 -5.74
CA LEU A 2 -13.92 -4.01 -5.86
C LEU A 2 -13.63 -5.46 -5.51
N ASP A 3 -12.80 -6.11 -6.31
CA ASP A 3 -12.30 -7.46 -5.98
C ASP A 3 -11.15 -7.38 -4.98
N TYR A 4 -10.30 -6.36 -5.11
CA TYR A 4 -9.17 -6.13 -4.22
C TYR A 4 -9.11 -4.67 -3.80
N VAL A 5 -8.73 -4.43 -2.56
CA VAL A 5 -8.55 -3.08 -2.01
C VAL A 5 -7.12 -2.91 -1.52
N CYS A 6 -6.46 -1.87 -2.01
CA CYS A 6 -5.12 -1.53 -1.57
C CYS A 6 -5.15 -0.63 -0.35
N ILE A 7 -4.21 -0.86 0.54
CA ILE A 7 -4.02 -0.12 1.79
C ILE A 7 -2.60 0.43 1.77
N THR A 8 -2.45 1.75 1.82
CA THR A 8 -1.12 2.36 1.83
C THR A 8 -0.44 2.12 3.17
N THR A 9 0.80 1.61 3.14
CA THR A 9 1.50 1.10 4.31
C THR A 9 2.99 1.49 4.31
N ASN A 10 3.65 1.14 5.41
CA ASN A 10 5.09 1.28 5.64
C ASN A 10 5.71 -0.10 5.91
N SER A 11 6.97 -0.16 6.38
CA SER A 11 7.65 -1.42 6.67
C SER A 11 8.23 -1.48 8.09
N ILE A 12 7.69 -0.70 9.02
CA ILE A 12 8.15 -0.70 10.41
C ILE A 12 7.24 -1.57 11.27
N LEU A 13 7.83 -2.43 12.06
CA LEU A 13 7.11 -3.28 13.02
C LEU A 13 7.26 -2.73 14.43
N ASN A 14 6.22 -2.92 15.25
CA ASN A 14 6.28 -2.61 16.66
C ASN A 14 7.01 -3.73 17.43
N THR A 15 7.10 -3.59 18.75
CA THR A 15 7.80 -4.57 19.58
C THR A 15 7.16 -5.95 19.58
N LYS A 16 5.89 -6.05 19.19
CA LYS A 16 5.16 -7.32 19.06
C LYS A 16 5.29 -7.97 17.69
N GLY A 17 6.06 -7.35 16.78
CA GLY A 17 6.21 -7.84 15.42
C GLY A 17 5.03 -7.51 14.51
N GLU A 18 4.22 -6.55 14.87
CA GLU A 18 3.07 -6.11 14.11
C GLU A 18 3.43 -4.89 13.25
N LEU A 19 2.91 -4.84 12.03
CA LEU A 19 3.08 -3.67 11.17
C LEU A 19 2.39 -2.45 11.80
N VAL A 20 3.10 -1.33 11.86
CA VAL A 20 2.53 -0.09 12.37
C VAL A 20 1.50 0.42 11.37
N MET A 21 0.25 0.51 11.81
CA MET A 21 -0.90 0.95 11.02
C MET A 21 -1.68 1.98 11.83
N GLY A 22 -1.04 3.12 12.10
CA GLY A 22 -1.50 4.08 13.10
C GLY A 22 -2.18 5.33 12.56
N ALA A 23 -2.34 5.48 11.25
CA ALA A 23 -2.95 6.68 10.66
C ALA A 23 -3.60 6.37 9.31
N GLY A 24 -4.54 7.21 8.91
CA GLY A 24 -5.16 7.19 7.59
C GLY A 24 -5.83 5.87 7.22
N VAL A 25 -5.67 5.47 5.97
CA VAL A 25 -6.25 4.24 5.43
C VAL A 25 -5.79 3.00 6.21
N ALA A 26 -4.52 2.97 6.62
CA ALA A 26 -3.98 1.86 7.39
C ALA A 26 -4.70 1.70 8.74
N LEU A 27 -4.96 2.80 9.43
CA LEU A 27 -5.68 2.76 10.70
C LEU A 27 -7.11 2.27 10.51
N GLU A 28 -7.81 2.75 9.49
CA GLU A 28 -9.16 2.28 9.18
C GLU A 28 -9.19 0.78 8.88
N ALA A 29 -8.22 0.31 8.11
CA ALA A 29 -8.11 -1.11 7.79
C ALA A 29 -7.86 -1.94 9.05
N LYS A 30 -6.98 -1.50 9.93
CA LYS A 30 -6.70 -2.14 11.21
C LYS A 30 -7.96 -2.23 12.08
N GLN A 31 -8.75 -1.16 12.12
CA GLN A 31 -9.98 -1.13 12.90
C GLN A 31 -11.03 -2.11 12.38
N ARG A 32 -11.11 -2.27 11.05
CA ARG A 32 -12.04 -3.21 10.41
C ARG A 32 -11.55 -4.64 10.44
N PHE A 33 -10.24 -4.84 10.30
CA PHE A 33 -9.60 -6.14 10.20
C PHE A 33 -8.43 -6.19 11.19
N PRO A 34 -8.73 -6.42 12.49
CA PRO A 34 -7.70 -6.33 13.54
C PRO A 34 -6.52 -7.29 13.39
N GLU A 35 -6.66 -8.33 12.56
CA GLU A 35 -5.58 -9.28 12.31
C GLU A 35 -4.49 -8.73 11.38
N LEU A 36 -4.77 -7.70 10.60
CA LEU A 36 -3.86 -7.21 9.56
C LEU A 36 -2.46 -6.84 10.06
N PRO A 37 -2.30 -6.08 11.15
CA PRO A 37 -0.95 -5.73 11.60
C PRO A 37 -0.08 -6.95 11.88
N LYS A 38 -0.66 -8.00 12.46
CA LYS A 38 0.04 -9.24 12.76
C LYS A 38 0.36 -10.03 11.49
N VAL A 39 -0.61 -10.13 10.59
CA VAL A 39 -0.45 -10.88 9.33
C VAL A 39 0.63 -10.24 8.46
N TYR A 40 0.53 -8.94 8.21
CA TYR A 40 1.51 -8.24 7.39
C TYR A 40 2.88 -8.20 8.08
N GLY A 41 2.92 -7.95 9.38
CA GLY A 41 4.17 -7.93 10.14
C GLY A 41 4.89 -9.26 10.06
N SER A 42 4.18 -10.36 10.19
CA SER A 42 4.74 -11.71 10.06
C SER A 42 5.33 -11.96 8.68
N LYS A 43 4.63 -11.54 7.62
CA LYS A 43 5.12 -11.69 6.24
C LYS A 43 6.39 -10.88 6.02
N ILE A 44 6.41 -9.62 6.45
CA ILE A 44 7.57 -8.74 6.30
C ILE A 44 8.78 -9.31 7.04
N LYS A 45 8.57 -9.79 8.26
CA LYS A 45 9.63 -10.36 9.07
C LYS A 45 10.23 -11.61 8.43
N LYS A 46 9.37 -12.52 7.93
CA LYS A 46 9.81 -13.74 7.25
C LYS A 46 10.61 -13.46 5.99
N MET A 47 10.27 -12.38 5.29
CA MET A 47 10.98 -11.96 4.08
C MET A 47 12.30 -11.24 4.39
N GLY A 48 12.56 -10.89 5.66
CA GLY A 48 13.74 -10.12 6.03
C GLY A 48 13.66 -8.66 5.59
N LEU A 49 12.46 -8.10 5.44
CA LEU A 49 12.24 -6.77 4.85
C LEU A 49 11.73 -5.73 5.84
N VAL A 50 11.93 -5.94 7.13
CA VAL A 50 11.62 -4.91 8.14
C VAL A 50 12.50 -3.69 7.86
N GLY A 51 11.89 -2.52 7.69
CA GLY A 51 12.60 -1.31 7.29
C GLY A 51 13.08 -1.32 5.85
N GLY A 52 12.60 -2.25 5.04
CA GLY A 52 12.96 -2.39 3.63
C GLY A 52 11.77 -2.22 2.69
N GLU A 53 11.89 -2.72 1.49
CA GLU A 53 10.89 -2.58 0.43
C GLU A 53 10.30 -3.93 0.07
N TYR A 54 9.05 -4.17 0.45
CA TYR A 54 8.29 -5.35 0.04
C TYR A 54 7.36 -5.07 -1.13
N LEU A 55 6.99 -3.82 -1.34
CA LEU A 55 6.12 -3.27 -2.38
C LEU A 55 4.65 -3.63 -2.19
N LEU A 56 4.26 -4.88 -2.37
CA LEU A 56 2.88 -5.35 -2.17
C LEU A 56 2.87 -6.59 -1.28
N LEU A 57 1.88 -6.67 -0.39
CA LEU A 57 1.59 -7.87 0.39
C LEU A 57 0.10 -8.18 0.31
N HIS A 58 -0.21 -9.43 0.07
CA HIS A 58 -1.58 -9.90 -0.14
C HIS A 58 -2.10 -10.65 1.07
N HIS A 59 -3.32 -10.33 1.50
CA HIS A 59 -4.06 -11.09 2.50
C HIS A 59 -5.55 -11.03 2.17
N ASN A 60 -6.14 -12.17 1.78
CA ASN A 60 -7.52 -12.23 1.30
C ASN A 60 -7.70 -11.26 0.11
N ASN A 61 -8.64 -10.33 0.19
CA ASN A 61 -8.84 -9.32 -0.83
C ASN A 61 -8.20 -7.96 -0.49
N LEU A 62 -7.29 -7.95 0.49
CA LEU A 62 -6.61 -6.74 0.94
C LEU A 62 -5.14 -6.79 0.54
N ILE A 63 -4.66 -5.71 -0.05
CA ILE A 63 -3.27 -5.61 -0.52
C ILE A 63 -2.60 -4.45 0.20
N ALA A 64 -1.57 -4.74 1.00
CA ALA A 64 -0.72 -3.69 1.54
C ALA A 64 0.11 -3.14 0.39
N PHE A 65 -0.07 -1.85 0.10
CA PHE A 65 0.61 -1.12 -0.96
C PHE A 65 1.62 -0.18 -0.30
N GLN A 66 2.89 -0.49 -0.42
CA GLN A 66 3.91 0.24 0.31
C GLN A 66 4.19 1.60 -0.31
N THR A 67 4.04 2.64 0.50
CA THR A 67 4.36 4.02 0.11
C THR A 67 5.48 4.64 0.95
N LYS A 68 5.84 4.00 2.07
CA LYS A 68 6.87 4.49 2.99
C LYS A 68 7.75 3.36 3.50
N ILE A 69 8.97 3.69 3.86
CA ILE A 69 9.82 2.82 4.67
C ILE A 69 9.42 3.00 6.13
N ASN A 70 9.56 4.21 6.66
CA ASN A 70 9.20 4.55 8.03
C ASN A 70 7.98 5.47 8.02
N TYR A 71 7.00 5.19 8.88
CA TYR A 71 5.77 5.97 8.97
C TYR A 71 6.00 7.43 9.35
N LYS A 72 7.15 7.75 9.95
CA LYS A 72 7.49 9.12 10.36
C LYS A 72 7.99 9.99 9.21
N ASP A 73 8.44 9.38 8.12
CA ASP A 73 9.10 10.07 7.03
C ASP A 73 8.14 10.32 5.87
N LYS A 74 8.57 11.16 4.92
CA LYS A 74 7.87 11.31 3.66
C LYS A 74 7.96 10.04 2.84
N SER A 75 7.01 9.86 1.93
CA SER A 75 7.06 8.77 0.96
C SER A 75 8.17 9.01 -0.04
N PRO A 76 9.12 8.07 -0.20
CA PRO A 76 10.10 8.17 -1.29
C PRO A 76 9.39 8.00 -2.63
N LEU A 77 9.57 8.96 -3.53
CA LEU A 77 8.93 8.90 -4.85
C LEU A 77 9.28 7.61 -5.60
N ASP A 78 10.51 7.19 -5.49
CA ASP A 78 11.00 5.97 -6.14
C ASP A 78 10.31 4.72 -5.63
N LEU A 79 10.04 4.64 -4.33
CA LEU A 79 9.30 3.54 -3.74
C LEU A 79 7.86 3.50 -4.26
N VAL A 80 7.21 4.66 -4.34
CA VAL A 80 5.85 4.75 -4.89
C VAL A 80 5.82 4.25 -6.34
N LYS A 81 6.82 4.63 -7.15
CA LYS A 81 6.96 4.14 -8.53
C LYS A 81 7.07 2.62 -8.58
N LYS A 82 7.88 2.03 -7.70
CA LYS A 82 8.08 0.58 -7.65
C LYS A 82 6.79 -0.14 -7.27
N SER A 83 6.07 0.36 -6.28
CA SER A 83 4.81 -0.24 -5.84
C SER A 83 3.74 -0.14 -6.93
N VAL A 84 3.66 0.99 -7.62
CA VAL A 84 2.75 1.17 -8.76
C VAL A 84 3.10 0.19 -9.89
N THR A 85 4.38 0.04 -10.21
CA THR A 85 4.83 -0.90 -11.24
C THR A 85 4.44 -2.34 -10.88
N ARG A 86 4.58 -2.72 -9.62
CA ARG A 86 4.18 -4.05 -9.15
C ARG A 86 2.67 -4.24 -9.25
N LEU A 87 1.88 -3.23 -8.86
CA LEU A 87 0.42 -3.28 -8.97
C LEU A 87 -0.02 -3.35 -10.42
N LYS A 88 0.63 -2.61 -11.31
CA LYS A 88 0.36 -2.65 -12.76
C LYS A 88 0.55 -4.07 -13.30
N PHE A 89 1.62 -4.73 -12.92
CA PHE A 89 1.89 -6.12 -13.31
C PHE A 89 0.78 -7.04 -12.83
N LEU A 90 0.41 -6.94 -11.55
CA LEU A 90 -0.63 -7.77 -10.94
C LEU A 90 -1.98 -7.54 -11.62
N ALA A 91 -2.36 -6.28 -11.80
CA ALA A 91 -3.66 -5.94 -12.41
C ALA A 91 -3.73 -6.35 -13.88
N THR A 92 -2.61 -6.33 -14.59
CA THR A 92 -2.54 -6.81 -15.97
C THR A 92 -2.74 -8.32 -16.05
N LEU A 93 -2.17 -9.07 -15.09
CA LEU A 93 -2.37 -10.51 -15.00
C LEU A 93 -3.82 -10.88 -14.66
N PHE A 94 -4.46 -10.12 -13.79
CA PHE A 94 -5.82 -10.35 -13.34
C PHE A 94 -6.74 -9.27 -13.90
N ASP A 95 -6.81 -9.20 -15.22
CA ASP A 95 -7.49 -8.12 -15.93
C ASP A 95 -9.01 -8.15 -15.81
N ASP A 96 -9.59 -9.25 -15.35
CA ASP A 96 -11.02 -9.37 -15.04
C ASP A 96 -11.36 -8.99 -13.60
N CYS A 97 -10.35 -8.69 -12.78
CA CYS A 97 -10.55 -8.21 -11.40
C CYS A 97 -10.44 -6.70 -11.32
N ILE A 98 -11.18 -6.10 -10.40
CA ILE A 98 -11.14 -4.66 -10.16
C ILE A 98 -10.41 -4.36 -8.86
N PHE A 99 -9.40 -3.52 -8.94
CA PHE A 99 -8.54 -3.12 -7.82
C PHE A 99 -8.85 -1.69 -7.42
N GLY A 100 -9.02 -1.42 -6.13
CA GLY A 100 -9.16 -0.07 -5.61
C GLY A 100 -7.86 0.40 -4.98
N LEU A 101 -7.37 1.58 -5.36
CA LEU A 101 -6.16 2.17 -4.83
C LEU A 101 -6.48 3.58 -4.31
N PRO A 102 -6.35 3.83 -3.00
CA PRO A 102 -6.39 5.21 -2.50
C PRO A 102 -5.27 6.01 -3.14
N PHE A 103 -5.55 7.25 -3.52
CA PHE A 103 -4.53 8.11 -4.14
C PHE A 103 -3.28 8.10 -3.24
N PRO A 104 -2.15 7.55 -3.71
CA PRO A 104 -1.05 7.23 -2.80
C PRO A 104 -0.17 8.43 -2.50
N ALA A 105 0.35 8.46 -1.27
CA ALA A 105 1.49 9.28 -0.86
C ALA A 105 1.27 10.79 -0.81
N ILE A 106 0.03 11.30 -0.95
CA ILE A 106 -0.21 12.75 -0.98
C ILE A 106 -0.54 13.37 0.37
N ASN A 107 -1.20 12.65 1.27
CA ASN A 107 -1.55 13.21 2.59
C ASN A 107 -0.38 13.08 3.57
N ASN A 108 -0.36 12.01 4.35
CA ASN A 108 0.76 11.74 5.25
C ASN A 108 2.07 11.44 4.52
N GLY A 109 2.00 11.08 3.25
CA GLY A 109 3.17 10.80 2.43
C GLY A 109 3.96 12.05 2.01
N GLY A 110 3.34 13.22 2.04
CA GLY A 110 4.01 14.49 1.78
C GLY A 110 4.36 14.77 0.33
N LEU A 111 3.91 13.95 -0.62
CA LEU A 111 4.08 14.22 -2.04
C LEU A 111 2.90 15.04 -2.57
N THR A 112 3.11 15.75 -3.69
CA THR A 112 2.04 16.49 -4.35
C THR A 112 1.36 15.62 -5.40
N LYS A 113 0.12 15.95 -5.76
CA LYS A 113 -0.58 15.27 -6.84
C LYS A 113 0.20 15.36 -8.16
N ASP A 114 0.82 16.51 -8.44
CA ASP A 114 1.59 16.69 -9.67
C ASP A 114 2.76 15.72 -9.77
N MET A 115 3.32 15.30 -8.64
CA MET A 115 4.41 14.31 -8.61
C MET A 115 3.89 12.89 -8.83
N VAL A 116 2.69 12.59 -8.34
CA VAL A 116 2.16 11.22 -8.29
C VAL A 116 1.31 10.89 -9.53
N ILE A 117 0.56 11.85 -10.07
CA ILE A 117 -0.31 11.63 -11.23
C ILE A 117 0.42 10.94 -12.40
N PRO A 118 1.62 11.41 -12.84
CA PRO A 118 2.31 10.75 -13.95
C PRO A 118 2.64 9.28 -13.68
N ILE A 119 2.81 8.92 -12.41
CA ILE A 119 3.12 7.55 -12.01
C ILE A 119 1.88 6.67 -12.12
N ILE A 120 0.75 7.12 -11.57
CA ILE A 120 -0.48 6.32 -11.53
C ILE A 120 -1.19 6.27 -12.89
N GLU A 121 -0.91 7.21 -13.80
CA GLU A 121 -1.47 7.17 -15.14
C GLU A 121 -1.07 5.91 -15.93
N SER A 122 0.02 5.25 -15.54
CA SER A 122 0.46 4.01 -16.18
C SER A 122 -0.38 2.80 -15.78
N LEU A 123 -1.23 2.91 -14.76
CA LEU A 123 -2.06 1.81 -14.29
C LEU A 123 -3.15 1.46 -15.30
N PRO A 124 -3.49 0.16 -15.47
CA PRO A 124 -4.57 -0.24 -16.37
C PRO A 124 -5.94 0.17 -15.83
N ASP A 125 -6.95 0.11 -16.71
CA ASP A 125 -8.31 0.58 -16.42
C ASP A 125 -9.00 -0.16 -15.29
N ASN A 126 -8.57 -1.38 -14.97
CA ASN A 126 -9.13 -2.15 -13.86
C ASN A 126 -8.56 -1.77 -12.49
N VAL A 127 -7.69 -0.76 -12.43
CA VAL A 127 -7.28 -0.13 -11.16
C VAL A 127 -8.01 1.20 -11.04
N LEU A 128 -8.88 1.30 -10.05
CA LEU A 128 -9.63 2.52 -9.76
C LEU A 128 -8.91 3.28 -8.66
N VAL A 129 -8.41 4.46 -9.00
CA VAL A 129 -7.75 5.34 -8.01
C VAL A 129 -8.80 6.30 -7.46
N PHE A 130 -8.88 6.39 -6.15
CA PHE A 130 -9.86 7.24 -5.48
C PHE A 130 -9.22 8.06 -4.38
N GLU A 131 -9.82 9.22 -4.10
CA GLU A 131 -9.40 10.07 -2.98
C GLU A 131 -10.34 9.86 -1.80
N LEU A 132 -9.75 9.88 -0.61
CA LEU A 132 -10.51 9.88 0.64
C LEU A 132 -10.66 11.32 1.12
N GLU A 133 -11.87 11.66 1.49
CA GLU A 133 -12.18 12.97 2.05
C GLU A 133 -11.88 13.03 3.54
#